data_8eaddfc8c676fcef4f78ea2c1149c383
#
_entry.id   8eaddfc8c676fcef4f78ea2c1149c383
#
_cell.length_a   1.000
_cell.length_b   1.000
_cell.length_c   1.000
_cell.angle_alpha   90.00
_cell.angle_beta   90.00
_cell.angle_gamma   90.00
#
_symmetry.space_group_name_H-M   'P 1'
#
loop_
_entity.id
_entity.type
_entity.pdbx_description
1 polymer ?
#
loop_
_entity_poly.entity_id
_entity_poly.type
_entity_poly.pdbx_seq_one_letter_code
_entity_poly.pdbx_strand_id
1 'polypeptide(L)'
;MFCIRPPEIRILAKPLRIPVVALIDIPSMPCLTRIIMKILALPLLIFFAAGTACAEAPKPLLWKVSDADNSLYLLGSFHMLKESDYPLAKSTDEAFDDAEQLYFEVSPEEMNDPALAQNMMQSAIRKDGKTLQQTLPQDSWKQFETYASERNLPAANFQNFDPWFVTLIMSLTEMQRNGLNPEIGLDRHFMARAKNIGKPTHGLETAESQIAVLGSMSPELQIQSMQEMLDDLSHMKKDLDEMHELWRKADDKALFNKMAGELQNKYPKLYQNINVDRNKAWLPKLDALLKDNDQDDILVVVGSMHLLGKDGVVNMLKEKGYKVERIK
;
A
#
# COMPACT_ATOMS: atom_id res chain seq x y z
N MET A 1 36.48 13.98 -47.68
CA MET A 1 35.88 14.38 -46.41
C MET A 1 34.48 13.75 -46.36
N PHE A 2 34.44 12.49 -45.93
CA PHE A 2 33.20 11.70 -45.88
C PHE A 2 32.63 11.78 -44.47
N CYS A 3 31.44 12.39 -44.34
CA CYS A 3 30.64 12.44 -43.11
C CYS A 3 29.88 11.14 -42.97
N ILE A 4 30.27 10.28 -42.04
CA ILE A 4 29.51 9.08 -41.65
C ILE A 4 28.54 9.49 -40.55
N ARG A 5 27.20 9.41 -40.81
CA ARG A 5 26.15 9.56 -39.82
C ARG A 5 26.07 8.27 -39.00
N PRO A 6 25.87 8.36 -37.67
CA PRO A 6 25.61 7.17 -36.84
C PRO A 6 24.20 6.63 -37.11
N PRO A 7 23.95 5.33 -36.91
CA PRO A 7 22.66 4.71 -37.15
C PRO A 7 21.65 5.14 -36.08
N GLU A 8 20.45 5.56 -36.52
CA GLU A 8 19.29 5.77 -35.66
C GLU A 8 18.81 4.43 -35.10
N ILE A 9 18.96 4.27 -33.78
CA ILE A 9 18.33 3.16 -33.06
C ILE A 9 16.85 3.54 -32.86
N ARG A 10 15.97 2.99 -33.69
CA ARG A 10 14.51 3.04 -33.45
C ARG A 10 14.18 2.06 -32.34
N ILE A 11 14.02 2.58 -31.13
CA ILE A 11 13.41 1.84 -30.03
C ILE A 11 11.90 1.78 -30.32
N LEU A 12 11.43 0.64 -30.80
CA LEU A 12 10.01 0.32 -30.86
C LEU A 12 9.51 -0.03 -29.46
N ALA A 13 9.27 0.99 -28.64
CA ALA A 13 8.56 0.82 -27.38
C ALA A 13 7.07 0.61 -27.68
N LYS A 14 6.62 -0.66 -27.71
CA LYS A 14 5.20 -0.94 -27.53
C LYS A 14 4.83 -0.61 -26.08
N PRO A 15 3.78 0.18 -25.82
CA PRO A 15 3.33 0.42 -24.46
C PRO A 15 2.91 -0.89 -23.82
N LEU A 16 3.45 -1.18 -22.64
CA LEU A 16 3.04 -2.27 -21.77
C LEU A 16 1.59 -1.97 -21.33
N ARG A 17 0.61 -2.52 -22.01
CA ARG A 17 -0.78 -2.51 -21.55
C ARG A 17 -0.90 -3.60 -20.49
N ILE A 18 -1.01 -3.20 -19.24
CA ILE A 18 -1.51 -4.05 -18.17
C ILE A 18 -2.93 -4.45 -18.57
N PRO A 19 -3.31 -5.74 -18.62
CA PRO A 19 -4.63 -6.13 -19.06
C PRO A 19 -5.69 -5.62 -18.08
N VAL A 20 -6.41 -4.59 -18.46
CA VAL A 20 -7.74 -4.29 -17.94
C VAL A 20 -8.62 -5.47 -18.36
N VAL A 21 -9.19 -6.15 -17.38
CA VAL A 21 -10.10 -7.27 -17.59
C VAL A 21 -11.22 -6.82 -18.51
N ALA A 22 -11.25 -7.39 -19.72
CA ALA A 22 -12.31 -7.15 -20.67
C ALA A 22 -13.62 -7.75 -20.15
N LEU A 23 -14.65 -6.92 -20.07
CA LEU A 23 -16.05 -7.33 -19.93
C LEU A 23 -16.41 -8.30 -21.05
N ILE A 24 -16.76 -9.52 -20.69
CA ILE A 24 -17.31 -10.52 -21.62
C ILE A 24 -18.79 -10.20 -21.78
N ASP A 25 -19.18 -9.74 -22.96
CA ASP A 25 -20.56 -9.64 -23.41
C ASP A 25 -21.19 -11.04 -23.49
N ILE A 26 -22.26 -11.25 -22.74
CA ILE A 26 -23.11 -12.44 -22.85
C ILE A 26 -24.26 -12.10 -23.85
N PRO A 27 -24.38 -12.82 -24.97
CA PRO A 27 -25.46 -12.56 -25.91
C PRO A 27 -26.81 -13.01 -25.34
N SER A 28 -27.80 -12.18 -25.58
CA SER A 28 -29.23 -12.36 -25.33
C SER A 28 -29.79 -13.64 -25.93
N MET A 29 -30.50 -14.42 -25.11
CA MET A 29 -31.39 -15.50 -25.60
C MET A 29 -32.87 -15.06 -25.53
N PRO A 30 -33.66 -15.51 -26.50
CA PRO A 30 -34.98 -14.98 -26.73
C PRO A 30 -36.09 -15.59 -25.87
N CYS A 31 -37.12 -14.79 -25.70
CA CYS A 31 -38.39 -15.05 -25.06
C CYS A 31 -39.18 -16.16 -25.85
N LEU A 32 -39.62 -17.20 -25.18
CA LEU A 32 -40.90 -17.90 -25.52
C LEU A 32 -41.43 -18.74 -24.34
N THR A 33 -42.54 -18.48 -23.96
CA THR A 33 -43.88 -19.11 -23.87
C THR A 33 -44.43 -19.27 -22.45
N ARG A 34 -45.50 -18.53 -22.23
CA ARG A 34 -46.51 -18.73 -21.15
C ARG A 34 -47.21 -20.07 -21.37
N ILE A 35 -47.34 -20.89 -20.32
CA ILE A 35 -48.50 -21.76 -20.12
C ILE A 35 -48.83 -21.81 -18.61
N ILE A 36 -50.10 -21.61 -18.36
CA ILE A 36 -50.79 -21.56 -17.07
C ILE A 36 -50.92 -22.96 -16.51
N MET A 37 -50.67 -23.15 -15.19
CA MET A 37 -51.44 -24.10 -14.40
C MET A 37 -51.54 -23.64 -12.93
N LYS A 38 -52.76 -23.30 -12.50
CA LYS A 38 -53.11 -23.05 -11.10
C LYS A 38 -53.23 -24.38 -10.39
N ILE A 39 -52.51 -24.60 -9.33
CA ILE A 39 -52.93 -25.49 -8.23
C ILE A 39 -52.55 -24.82 -6.89
N LEU A 40 -53.52 -24.70 -6.03
CA LEU A 40 -53.41 -24.22 -4.65
C LEU A 40 -52.40 -25.07 -3.87
N ALA A 41 -51.40 -24.40 -3.28
CA ALA A 41 -50.72 -24.89 -2.09
C ALA A 41 -50.27 -23.68 -1.27
N LEU A 42 -50.74 -23.59 -0.05
CA LEU A 42 -50.43 -22.59 0.95
C LEU A 42 -48.93 -22.58 1.23
N PRO A 43 -48.18 -21.49 1.00
CA PRO A 43 -46.76 -21.49 1.38
C PRO A 43 -46.68 -21.09 2.86
N LEU A 44 -46.20 -22.02 3.68
CA LEU A 44 -45.60 -21.73 4.96
C LEU A 44 -44.36 -20.83 4.71
N LEU A 45 -44.55 -19.52 4.90
CA LEU A 45 -43.47 -18.53 4.84
C LEU A 45 -42.54 -18.75 6.03
N ILE A 46 -41.59 -19.67 5.87
CA ILE A 46 -40.40 -19.69 6.71
C ILE A 46 -39.55 -18.50 6.20
N PHE A 47 -39.65 -17.36 6.89
CA PHE A 47 -38.68 -16.28 6.80
C PHE A 47 -37.36 -16.84 7.31
N PHE A 48 -36.55 -17.43 6.42
CA PHE A 48 -35.11 -17.48 6.63
C PHE A 48 -34.63 -16.04 6.52
N ALA A 49 -34.59 -15.34 7.66
CA ALA A 49 -33.72 -14.21 7.81
C ALA A 49 -32.28 -14.75 7.65
N ALA A 50 -31.82 -14.87 6.40
CA ALA A 50 -30.43 -14.91 6.13
C ALA A 50 -29.85 -13.56 6.60
N GLY A 51 -29.51 -13.52 7.88
CA GLY A 51 -28.68 -12.45 8.40
C GLY A 51 -27.41 -12.51 7.56
N THR A 52 -27.29 -11.61 6.59
CA THR A 52 -25.99 -11.27 6.04
C THR A 52 -25.19 -10.86 7.25
N ALA A 53 -24.32 -11.74 7.74
CA ALA A 53 -23.28 -11.35 8.69
C ALA A 53 -22.47 -10.28 7.97
N CYS A 54 -22.86 -9.01 8.13
CA CYS A 54 -21.98 -7.90 7.77
C CYS A 54 -20.69 -8.14 8.54
N ALA A 55 -19.60 -8.31 7.82
CA ALA A 55 -18.30 -8.36 8.47
C ALA A 55 -18.17 -7.12 9.35
N GLU A 56 -17.73 -7.30 10.59
CA GLU A 56 -17.52 -6.18 11.51
C GLU A 56 -16.52 -5.20 10.87
N ALA A 57 -16.85 -3.91 10.91
CA ALA A 57 -15.97 -2.86 10.40
C ALA A 57 -14.57 -2.97 11.06
N PRO A 58 -13.48 -2.70 10.32
CA PRO A 58 -12.14 -2.70 10.91
C PRO A 58 -12.07 -1.68 12.05
N LYS A 59 -11.49 -2.07 13.18
CA LYS A 59 -11.20 -1.13 14.27
C LYS A 59 -10.08 -0.18 13.84
N PRO A 60 -10.17 1.12 14.12
CA PRO A 60 -9.20 2.06 13.62
C PRO A 60 -7.89 2.03 14.43
N LEU A 61 -6.76 2.06 13.73
CA LEU A 61 -5.47 2.46 14.32
C LEU A 61 -5.42 3.99 14.35
N LEU A 62 -6.20 4.60 15.25
CA LEU A 62 -6.44 6.04 15.29
C LEU A 62 -6.08 6.63 16.65
N TRP A 63 -5.34 7.72 16.65
CA TRP A 63 -4.99 8.51 17.85
C TRP A 63 -5.33 9.97 17.61
N LYS A 64 -5.77 10.65 18.68
CA LYS A 64 -5.86 12.10 18.74
C LYS A 64 -4.68 12.60 19.56
N VAL A 65 -3.88 13.48 18.98
CA VAL A 65 -2.77 14.20 19.61
C VAL A 65 -3.17 15.65 19.71
N SER A 66 -3.20 16.21 20.90
CA SER A 66 -3.71 17.56 21.12
C SER A 66 -2.72 18.41 21.88
N ASP A 67 -2.75 19.71 21.58
CA ASP A 67 -2.17 20.73 22.43
C ASP A 67 -3.27 21.63 23.07
N ALA A 68 -3.12 22.97 23.06
CA ALA A 68 -4.06 23.87 23.72
C ALA A 68 -5.29 24.22 22.88
N ASP A 69 -5.19 24.24 21.55
CA ASP A 69 -6.16 24.82 20.63
C ASP A 69 -6.46 24.01 19.35
N ASN A 70 -5.62 23.02 19.00
CA ASN A 70 -5.86 22.13 17.87
C ASN A 70 -5.49 20.67 18.12
N SER A 71 -5.69 19.81 17.12
CA SER A 71 -5.37 18.39 17.23
C SER A 71 -4.89 17.79 15.90
N LEU A 72 -4.03 16.78 16.01
CA LEU A 72 -3.73 15.86 14.91
C LEU A 72 -4.42 14.52 15.15
N TYR A 73 -5.23 14.07 14.21
CA TYR A 73 -5.69 12.70 14.12
C TYR A 73 -4.65 11.89 13.36
N LEU A 74 -4.02 10.90 13.98
CA LEU A 74 -3.03 10.02 13.37
C LEU A 74 -3.70 8.69 13.04
N LEU A 75 -3.91 8.40 11.76
CA LEU A 75 -4.58 7.20 11.26
C LEU A 75 -3.58 6.26 10.58
N GLY A 76 -3.47 5.04 11.12
CA GLY A 76 -2.61 3.98 10.58
C GLY A 76 -3.24 3.32 9.36
N SER A 77 -2.69 3.61 8.18
CA SER A 77 -3.11 3.04 6.90
C SER A 77 -2.59 1.61 6.70
N PHE A 78 -3.38 0.83 5.97
CA PHE A 78 -2.95 -0.33 5.22
C PHE A 78 -3.17 -0.01 3.75
N HIS A 79 -2.07 0.02 2.98
CA HIS A 79 -2.06 0.57 1.62
C HIS A 79 -2.87 -0.21 0.58
N MET A 80 -3.27 -1.43 0.92
CA MET A 80 -4.06 -2.31 0.05
C MET A 80 -5.13 -2.99 0.90
N LEU A 81 -6.39 -2.81 0.55
CA LEU A 81 -7.53 -3.34 1.30
C LEU A 81 -8.38 -4.28 0.44
N LYS A 82 -9.34 -4.93 1.10
CA LYS A 82 -10.38 -5.75 0.47
C LYS A 82 -11.71 -4.98 0.49
N GLU A 83 -12.61 -5.25 -0.43
CA GLU A 83 -13.98 -4.70 -0.41
C GLU A 83 -14.69 -4.95 0.94
N SER A 84 -14.38 -6.09 1.58
CA SER A 84 -14.94 -6.47 2.89
C SER A 84 -14.42 -5.63 4.06
N ASP A 85 -13.44 -4.73 3.85
CA ASP A 85 -12.96 -3.80 4.88
C ASP A 85 -13.80 -2.56 4.98
N TYR A 86 -14.75 -2.40 4.07
CA TYR A 86 -15.69 -1.29 4.07
C TYR A 86 -17.10 -1.74 4.46
N PRO A 87 -17.89 -0.90 5.19
CA PRO A 87 -17.52 0.44 5.63
C PRO A 87 -16.46 0.44 6.74
N LEU A 88 -15.74 1.55 6.88
CA LEU A 88 -14.81 1.79 7.98
C LEU A 88 -15.57 2.02 9.32
N ALA A 89 -14.83 2.02 10.43
CA ALA A 89 -15.41 2.40 11.72
C ALA A 89 -15.82 3.88 11.71
N LYS A 90 -16.97 4.17 12.34
CA LYS A 90 -17.54 5.52 12.41
C LYS A 90 -16.56 6.57 12.95
N SER A 91 -15.74 6.21 13.94
CA SER A 91 -14.73 7.11 14.49
C SER A 91 -13.66 7.53 13.47
N THR A 92 -13.42 6.73 12.42
CA THR A 92 -12.53 7.09 11.31
C THR A 92 -13.16 8.15 10.41
N ASP A 93 -14.47 8.01 10.15
CA ASP A 93 -15.22 9.01 9.39
C ASP A 93 -15.35 10.31 10.17
N GLU A 94 -15.62 10.24 11.48
CA GLU A 94 -15.70 11.40 12.38
C GLU A 94 -14.37 12.18 12.40
N ALA A 95 -13.22 11.50 12.45
CA ALA A 95 -11.92 12.17 12.38
C ALA A 95 -11.66 12.84 11.02
N PHE A 96 -12.14 12.26 9.93
CA PHE A 96 -12.06 12.89 8.61
C PHE A 96 -12.98 14.11 8.50
N ASP A 97 -14.18 14.04 9.06
CA ASP A 97 -15.16 15.13 8.98
C ASP A 97 -14.72 16.34 9.86
N ASP A 98 -14.12 16.05 11.03
CA ASP A 98 -13.59 17.04 11.98
C ASP A 98 -12.36 17.79 11.45
N ALA A 99 -11.50 17.10 10.71
CA ALA A 99 -10.27 17.70 10.19
C ALA A 99 -10.54 18.68 9.03
N GLU A 100 -9.91 19.85 9.04
CA GLU A 100 -9.97 20.85 7.97
C GLU A 100 -9.08 20.49 6.78
N GLN A 101 -7.98 19.78 7.03
CA GLN A 101 -7.01 19.39 6.01
C GLN A 101 -6.41 18.01 6.29
N LEU A 102 -5.85 17.37 5.24
CA LEU A 102 -5.24 16.05 5.35
C LEU A 102 -3.75 16.08 4.99
N TYR A 103 -2.99 15.27 5.72
CA TYR A 103 -1.60 14.96 5.40
C TYR A 103 -1.44 13.47 5.10
N PHE A 104 -0.73 13.15 4.04
CA PHE A 104 -0.34 11.80 3.65
C PHE A 104 1.20 11.66 3.68
N GLU A 105 1.72 10.46 3.52
CA GLU A 105 3.17 10.29 3.33
C GLU A 105 3.65 11.11 2.12
N VAL A 106 3.02 10.89 0.98
CA VAL A 106 3.23 11.66 -0.26
C VAL A 106 1.92 12.32 -0.67
N SER A 107 1.97 13.53 -1.19
CA SER A 107 0.76 14.23 -1.60
C SER A 107 -0.03 13.50 -2.69
N PRO A 108 -1.38 13.63 -2.74
CA PRO A 108 -2.18 13.08 -3.83
C PRO A 108 -1.75 13.58 -5.21
N GLU A 109 -1.22 14.78 -5.31
CA GLU A 109 -0.72 15.37 -6.56
C GLU A 109 0.49 14.56 -7.08
N GLU A 110 1.50 14.34 -6.24
CA GLU A 110 2.68 13.54 -6.60
C GLU A 110 2.33 12.06 -6.83
N MET A 111 1.41 11.49 -6.03
CA MET A 111 0.97 10.09 -6.18
C MET A 111 0.21 9.84 -7.49
N ASN A 112 -0.40 10.87 -8.08
CA ASN A 112 -1.11 10.78 -9.35
C ASN A 112 -0.30 11.36 -10.52
N ASP A 113 0.94 11.78 -10.30
CA ASP A 113 1.82 12.25 -11.38
C ASP A 113 2.11 11.10 -12.36
N PRO A 114 1.78 11.26 -13.65
CA PRO A 114 2.12 10.26 -14.67
C PRO A 114 3.62 9.92 -14.75
N ALA A 115 4.49 10.84 -14.33
CA ALA A 115 5.93 10.63 -14.29
C ALA A 115 6.39 9.71 -13.14
N LEU A 116 5.58 9.51 -12.09
CA LEU A 116 5.97 8.74 -10.90
C LEU A 116 6.42 7.31 -11.26
N ALA A 117 5.61 6.58 -12.04
CA ALA A 117 5.94 5.22 -12.45
C ALA A 117 7.20 5.17 -13.31
N GLN A 118 7.39 6.15 -14.21
CA GLN A 118 8.60 6.25 -15.03
C GLN A 118 9.83 6.55 -14.17
N ASN A 119 9.74 7.45 -13.22
CA ASN A 119 10.83 7.81 -12.30
C ASN A 119 11.24 6.60 -11.44
N MET A 120 10.26 5.85 -10.93
CA MET A 120 10.52 4.62 -10.17
C MET A 120 11.23 3.57 -11.04
N MET A 121 10.76 3.33 -12.26
CA MET A 121 11.41 2.40 -13.19
C MET A 121 12.84 2.85 -13.53
N GLN A 122 13.06 4.15 -13.80
CA GLN A 122 14.39 4.68 -14.10
C GLN A 122 15.35 4.56 -12.92
N SER A 123 14.86 4.79 -11.68
CA SER A 123 15.68 4.63 -10.47
C SER A 123 16.11 3.18 -10.23
N ALA A 124 15.30 2.24 -10.72
CA ALA A 124 15.51 0.81 -10.57
C ALA A 124 16.38 0.19 -11.68
N ILE A 125 16.72 0.94 -12.73
CA ILE A 125 17.59 0.44 -13.80
C ILE A 125 19.00 0.21 -13.26
N ARG A 126 19.51 -1.00 -13.47
CA ARG A 126 20.86 -1.40 -13.10
C ARG A 126 21.93 -0.54 -13.78
N LYS A 127 22.94 -0.17 -13.01
CA LYS A 127 24.05 0.67 -13.50
C LYS A 127 25.40 -0.08 -13.53
N ASP A 128 25.39 -1.35 -13.10
CA ASP A 128 26.61 -2.18 -13.01
C ASP A 128 26.92 -2.99 -14.28
N GLY A 129 26.09 -2.86 -15.33
CA GLY A 129 26.24 -3.57 -16.60
C GLY A 129 25.92 -5.06 -16.56
N LYS A 130 25.41 -5.58 -15.42
CA LYS A 130 24.99 -6.97 -15.27
C LYS A 130 23.49 -7.13 -15.45
N THR A 131 23.06 -8.33 -15.82
CA THR A 131 21.65 -8.72 -15.78
C THR A 131 21.26 -9.19 -14.38
N LEU A 132 19.94 -9.21 -14.10
CA LEU A 132 19.41 -9.80 -12.87
C LEU A 132 19.87 -11.27 -12.73
N GLN A 133 19.78 -12.05 -13.79
CA GLN A 133 20.24 -13.43 -13.83
C GLN A 133 21.71 -13.60 -13.46
N GLN A 134 22.58 -12.69 -13.92
CA GLN A 134 24.01 -12.73 -13.58
C GLN A 134 24.31 -12.33 -12.13
N THR A 135 23.35 -11.69 -11.47
CA THR A 135 23.48 -11.17 -10.11
C THR A 135 22.98 -12.16 -9.08
N LEU A 136 21.89 -12.87 -9.40
CA LEU A 136 21.30 -13.85 -8.49
C LEU A 136 22.11 -15.17 -8.49
N PRO A 137 22.15 -15.89 -7.36
CA PRO A 137 22.53 -17.29 -7.34
C PRO A 137 21.69 -18.11 -8.32
N GLN A 138 22.31 -19.13 -8.92
CA GLN A 138 21.67 -19.93 -9.97
C GLN A 138 20.32 -20.53 -9.55
N ASP A 139 20.22 -20.99 -8.31
CA ASP A 139 18.98 -21.60 -7.81
C ASP A 139 17.90 -20.56 -7.56
N SER A 140 18.25 -19.37 -7.04
CA SER A 140 17.32 -18.25 -6.88
C SER A 140 16.81 -17.73 -8.24
N TRP A 141 17.68 -17.71 -9.26
CA TRP A 141 17.23 -17.37 -10.60
C TRP A 141 16.21 -18.39 -11.15
N LYS A 142 16.43 -19.69 -10.99
CA LYS A 142 15.48 -20.73 -11.40
C LYS A 142 14.14 -20.62 -10.63
N GLN A 143 14.20 -20.34 -9.33
CA GLN A 143 12.99 -20.11 -8.53
C GLN A 143 12.22 -18.90 -9.08
N PHE A 144 12.94 -17.79 -9.39
CA PHE A 144 12.32 -16.60 -9.98
C PHE A 144 11.72 -16.89 -11.38
N GLU A 145 12.40 -17.63 -12.25
CA GLU A 145 11.84 -18.02 -13.56
C GLU A 145 10.55 -18.84 -13.38
N THR A 146 10.53 -19.78 -12.46
CA THR A 146 9.33 -20.57 -12.13
C THR A 146 8.21 -19.66 -11.61
N TYR A 147 8.51 -18.83 -10.61
CA TYR A 147 7.58 -17.83 -10.07
C TYR A 147 6.98 -16.94 -11.18
N ALA A 148 7.84 -16.37 -12.01
CA ALA A 148 7.44 -15.45 -13.06
C ALA A 148 6.54 -16.14 -14.10
N SER A 149 6.90 -17.38 -14.49
CA SER A 149 6.11 -18.20 -15.43
C SER A 149 4.69 -18.49 -14.88
N GLU A 150 4.58 -18.90 -13.62
CA GLU A 150 3.30 -19.19 -12.97
C GLU A 150 2.38 -17.95 -12.84
N ARG A 151 2.96 -16.74 -12.89
CA ARG A 151 2.24 -15.46 -12.77
C ARG A 151 2.10 -14.72 -14.09
N ASN A 152 2.47 -15.37 -15.22
CA ASN A 152 2.48 -14.77 -16.54
C ASN A 152 3.32 -13.47 -16.62
N LEU A 153 4.40 -13.42 -15.87
CA LEU A 153 5.39 -12.34 -15.88
C LEU A 153 6.60 -12.80 -16.70
N PRO A 154 6.90 -12.17 -17.86
CA PRO A 154 8.09 -12.56 -18.63
C PRO A 154 9.37 -12.22 -17.86
N ALA A 155 10.11 -13.22 -17.36
CA ALA A 155 11.35 -13.00 -16.60
C ALA A 155 12.39 -12.16 -17.35
N ALA A 156 12.37 -12.21 -18.69
CA ALA A 156 13.23 -11.40 -19.55
C ALA A 156 13.04 -9.88 -19.35
N ASN A 157 11.83 -9.45 -18.97
CA ASN A 157 11.52 -8.02 -18.76
C ASN A 157 12.20 -7.45 -17.51
N PHE A 158 12.67 -8.31 -16.61
CA PHE A 158 13.26 -7.90 -15.32
C PHE A 158 14.80 -7.87 -15.34
N GLN A 159 15.45 -8.28 -16.44
CA GLN A 159 16.90 -8.42 -16.52
C GLN A 159 17.67 -7.13 -16.22
N ASN A 160 17.10 -5.98 -16.56
CA ASN A 160 17.75 -4.67 -16.42
C ASN A 160 17.40 -3.94 -15.12
N PHE A 161 16.65 -4.58 -14.21
CA PHE A 161 16.24 -3.95 -12.95
C PHE A 161 17.02 -4.50 -11.76
N ASP A 162 17.22 -3.64 -10.77
CA ASP A 162 17.79 -4.03 -9.49
C ASP A 162 16.85 -4.97 -8.71
N PRO A 163 17.39 -5.89 -7.89
CA PRO A 163 16.57 -6.88 -7.17
C PRO A 163 15.49 -6.25 -6.28
N TRP A 164 15.71 -5.07 -5.67
CA TRP A 164 14.71 -4.40 -4.84
C TRP A 164 13.40 -4.12 -5.59
N PHE A 165 13.50 -3.68 -6.84
CA PHE A 165 12.33 -3.36 -7.65
C PHE A 165 11.57 -4.64 -8.05
N VAL A 166 12.31 -5.69 -8.40
CA VAL A 166 11.71 -6.99 -8.73
C VAL A 166 10.99 -7.57 -7.51
N THR A 167 11.59 -7.49 -6.32
CA THR A 167 10.99 -7.90 -5.05
C THR A 167 9.71 -7.10 -4.75
N LEU A 168 9.73 -5.78 -5.01
CA LEU A 168 8.53 -4.93 -4.87
C LEU A 168 7.42 -5.41 -5.80
N ILE A 169 7.70 -5.64 -7.09
CA ILE A 169 6.70 -6.15 -8.05
C ILE A 169 6.16 -7.51 -7.64
N MET A 170 7.03 -8.40 -7.15
CA MET A 170 6.61 -9.71 -6.63
C MET A 170 5.67 -9.53 -5.42
N SER A 171 6.01 -8.67 -4.46
CA SER A 171 5.19 -8.38 -3.27
C SER A 171 3.80 -7.87 -3.66
N LEU A 172 3.73 -6.87 -4.54
CA LEU A 172 2.46 -6.32 -5.04
C LEU A 172 1.64 -7.37 -5.79
N THR A 173 2.29 -8.22 -6.58
CA THR A 173 1.63 -9.32 -7.30
C THR A 173 0.98 -10.31 -6.32
N GLU A 174 1.70 -10.73 -5.28
CA GLU A 174 1.16 -11.66 -4.29
C GLU A 174 0.05 -11.01 -3.43
N MET A 175 0.19 -9.75 -3.06
CA MET A 175 -0.87 -9.01 -2.36
C MET A 175 -2.16 -9.00 -3.18
N GLN A 176 -2.08 -8.64 -4.47
CA GLN A 176 -3.24 -8.62 -5.38
C GLN A 176 -3.85 -10.01 -5.57
N ARG A 177 -3.03 -11.06 -5.72
CA ARG A 177 -3.50 -12.45 -5.81
C ARG A 177 -4.22 -12.93 -4.55
N ASN A 178 -3.93 -12.34 -3.41
CA ASN A 178 -4.62 -12.57 -2.13
C ASN A 178 -5.83 -11.66 -1.91
N GLY A 179 -6.26 -10.94 -2.95
CA GLY A 179 -7.47 -10.12 -2.94
C GLY A 179 -7.29 -8.73 -2.31
N LEU A 180 -6.04 -8.32 -2.02
CA LEU A 180 -5.72 -6.97 -1.59
C LEU A 180 -5.63 -6.06 -2.82
N ASN A 181 -6.33 -4.93 -2.78
CA ASN A 181 -6.41 -3.99 -3.91
C ASN A 181 -5.81 -2.64 -3.51
N PRO A 182 -4.78 -2.15 -4.20
CA PRO A 182 -4.17 -0.85 -3.93
C PRO A 182 -5.12 0.33 -4.21
N GLU A 183 -6.07 0.17 -5.14
CA GLU A 183 -7.00 1.26 -5.50
C GLU A 183 -8.00 1.58 -4.41
N ILE A 184 -8.18 0.68 -3.45
CA ILE A 184 -9.05 0.86 -2.29
C ILE A 184 -8.29 0.82 -0.97
N GLY A 185 -6.96 1.00 -1.00
CA GLY A 185 -6.16 1.21 0.21
C GLY A 185 -6.65 2.41 1.00
N LEU A 186 -6.40 2.41 2.32
CA LEU A 186 -7.00 3.42 3.23
C LEU A 186 -6.57 4.84 2.87
N ASP A 187 -5.32 5.04 2.53
CA ASP A 187 -4.78 6.32 2.06
C ASP A 187 -5.48 6.80 0.78
N ARG A 188 -5.61 5.93 -0.24
CA ARG A 188 -6.33 6.26 -1.48
C ARG A 188 -7.79 6.56 -1.25
N HIS A 189 -8.44 5.86 -0.33
CA HIS A 189 -9.81 6.14 0.06
C HIS A 189 -9.98 7.58 0.57
N PHE A 190 -9.12 8.01 1.50
CA PHE A 190 -9.18 9.37 2.05
C PHE A 190 -8.71 10.44 1.05
N MET A 191 -7.73 10.14 0.20
CA MET A 191 -7.35 11.03 -0.91
C MET A 191 -8.55 11.29 -1.84
N ALA A 192 -9.28 10.24 -2.21
CA ALA A 192 -10.46 10.37 -3.07
C ALA A 192 -11.60 11.15 -2.38
N ARG A 193 -11.85 10.90 -1.08
CA ARG A 193 -12.85 11.64 -0.31
C ARG A 193 -12.51 13.12 -0.22
N ALA A 194 -11.27 13.45 0.14
CA ALA A 194 -10.80 14.83 0.24
C ALA A 194 -10.95 15.58 -1.09
N LYS A 195 -10.54 14.95 -2.20
CA LYS A 195 -10.71 15.50 -3.55
C LYS A 195 -12.17 15.79 -3.89
N ASN A 196 -13.08 14.87 -3.55
CA ASN A 196 -14.51 15.00 -3.89
C ASN A 196 -15.18 16.19 -3.20
N ILE A 197 -14.73 16.58 -2.02
CA ILE A 197 -15.28 17.72 -1.27
C ILE A 197 -14.37 18.96 -1.28
N GLY A 198 -13.23 18.90 -1.98
CA GLY A 198 -12.28 20.00 -2.06
C GLY A 198 -11.50 20.27 -0.77
N LYS A 199 -11.36 19.28 0.11
CA LYS A 199 -10.57 19.43 1.35
C LYS A 199 -9.07 19.47 1.01
N PRO A 200 -8.28 20.41 1.56
CA PRO A 200 -6.86 20.55 1.28
C PRO A 200 -6.07 19.26 1.65
N THR A 201 -5.07 18.95 0.83
CA THR A 201 -4.24 17.75 1.02
C THR A 201 -2.75 18.06 0.83
N HIS A 202 -1.89 17.45 1.63
CA HIS A 202 -0.45 17.70 1.66
C HIS A 202 0.34 16.40 1.79
N GLY A 203 1.66 16.46 1.51
CA GLY A 203 2.62 15.38 1.75
C GLY A 203 3.57 15.69 2.91
N LEU A 204 3.88 14.68 3.72
CA LEU A 204 4.94 14.77 4.73
C LEU A 204 6.32 14.68 4.08
N GLU A 205 6.44 13.99 2.95
CA GLU A 205 7.65 13.84 2.16
C GLU A 205 7.33 13.84 0.66
N THR A 206 8.35 13.73 -0.19
CA THR A 206 8.19 13.65 -1.65
C THR A 206 8.23 12.21 -2.13
N ALA A 207 7.59 11.93 -3.27
CA ALA A 207 7.67 10.63 -3.93
C ALA A 207 9.11 10.25 -4.29
N GLU A 208 9.94 11.22 -4.69
CA GLU A 208 11.37 11.01 -4.98
C GLU A 208 12.12 10.49 -3.75
N SER A 209 11.87 11.06 -2.55
CA SER A 209 12.50 10.60 -1.32
C SER A 209 12.11 9.17 -0.96
N GLN A 210 10.85 8.77 -1.18
CA GLN A 210 10.42 7.39 -0.98
C GLN A 210 11.12 6.41 -1.93
N ILE A 211 11.20 6.76 -3.21
CA ILE A 211 11.90 5.94 -4.22
C ILE A 211 13.38 5.77 -3.84
N ALA A 212 14.03 6.85 -3.40
CA ALA A 212 15.43 6.80 -2.97
C ALA A 212 15.64 5.87 -1.76
N VAL A 213 14.71 5.86 -0.81
CA VAL A 213 14.75 4.96 0.35
C VAL A 213 14.61 3.50 -0.08
N LEU A 214 13.69 3.16 -1.00
CA LEU A 214 13.52 1.79 -1.50
C LEU A 214 14.80 1.27 -2.19
N GLY A 215 15.49 2.12 -2.96
CA GLY A 215 16.75 1.79 -3.62
C GLY A 215 17.99 1.88 -2.72
N SER A 216 17.86 2.24 -1.43
CA SER A 216 19.01 2.50 -0.54
C SER A 216 19.70 1.25 0.03
N MET A 217 19.13 0.06 -0.19
CA MET A 217 19.75 -1.19 0.23
C MET A 217 21.03 -1.49 -0.53
N SER A 218 22.03 -2.08 0.16
CA SER A 218 23.21 -2.58 -0.55
C SER A 218 22.83 -3.69 -1.54
N PRO A 219 23.60 -3.89 -2.63
CA PRO A 219 23.31 -4.95 -3.59
C PRO A 219 23.16 -6.33 -2.96
N GLU A 220 23.98 -6.64 -1.95
CA GLU A 220 23.95 -7.92 -1.22
C GLU A 220 22.63 -8.11 -0.47
N LEU A 221 22.17 -7.06 0.22
CA LEU A 221 20.89 -7.10 0.95
C LEU A 221 19.68 -7.18 0.01
N GLN A 222 19.76 -6.54 -1.15
CA GLN A 222 18.71 -6.67 -2.18
C GLN A 222 18.59 -8.11 -2.69
N ILE A 223 19.74 -8.76 -2.96
CA ILE A 223 19.79 -10.16 -3.39
C ILE A 223 19.23 -11.07 -2.28
N GLN A 224 19.68 -10.88 -1.05
CA GLN A 224 19.23 -11.66 0.10
C GLN A 224 17.71 -11.52 0.31
N SER A 225 17.18 -10.31 0.26
CA SER A 225 15.74 -10.05 0.41
C SER A 225 14.93 -10.75 -0.68
N MET A 226 15.40 -10.71 -1.93
CA MET A 226 14.74 -11.42 -3.03
C MET A 226 14.78 -12.95 -2.86
N GLN A 227 15.90 -13.50 -2.39
CA GLN A 227 16.02 -14.94 -2.10
C GLN A 227 15.06 -15.37 -0.99
N GLU A 228 15.05 -14.66 0.14
CA GLU A 228 14.15 -14.95 1.25
C GLU A 228 12.68 -14.90 0.81
N MET A 229 12.31 -13.92 -0.01
CA MET A 229 10.97 -13.86 -0.57
C MET A 229 10.63 -15.06 -1.45
N LEU A 230 11.57 -15.50 -2.30
CA LEU A 230 11.37 -16.68 -3.16
C LEU A 230 11.25 -17.98 -2.33
N ASP A 231 12.03 -18.10 -1.27
CA ASP A 231 12.00 -19.27 -0.37
C ASP A 231 10.71 -19.32 0.45
N ASP A 232 10.12 -18.16 0.79
CA ASP A 232 8.95 -18.08 1.68
C ASP A 232 7.61 -17.90 0.96
N LEU A 233 7.58 -17.98 -0.37
CA LEU A 233 6.35 -17.80 -1.18
C LEU A 233 5.17 -18.65 -0.69
N SER A 234 5.42 -19.87 -0.18
CA SER A 234 4.38 -20.76 0.30
C SER A 234 3.69 -20.26 1.58
N HIS A 235 4.37 -19.47 2.39
CA HIS A 235 3.86 -18.89 3.64
C HIS A 235 3.28 -17.50 3.47
N MET A 236 3.65 -16.80 2.40
CA MET A 236 3.31 -15.39 2.17
C MET A 236 1.81 -15.10 2.28
N LYS A 237 0.95 -15.99 1.73
CA LYS A 237 -0.51 -15.83 1.85
C LYS A 237 -0.95 -15.79 3.31
N LYS A 238 -0.47 -16.71 4.12
CA LYS A 238 -0.80 -16.80 5.55
C LYS A 238 -0.33 -15.55 6.29
N ASP A 239 0.87 -15.08 5.98
CA ASP A 239 1.46 -13.90 6.61
C ASP A 239 0.74 -12.62 6.25
N LEU A 240 0.32 -12.47 4.98
CA LEU A 240 -0.51 -11.36 4.54
C LEU A 240 -1.89 -11.38 5.19
N ASP A 241 -2.56 -12.53 5.25
CA ASP A 241 -3.87 -12.65 5.90
C ASP A 241 -3.75 -12.35 7.40
N GLU A 242 -2.72 -12.84 8.09
CA GLU A 242 -2.46 -12.55 9.50
C GLU A 242 -2.22 -11.06 9.74
N MET A 243 -1.36 -10.42 8.95
CA MET A 243 -1.05 -8.99 9.04
C MET A 243 -2.32 -8.14 8.82
N HIS A 244 -3.11 -8.47 7.81
CA HIS A 244 -4.37 -7.80 7.50
C HIS A 244 -5.38 -7.94 8.65
N GLU A 245 -5.52 -9.14 9.24
CA GLU A 245 -6.39 -9.37 10.39
C GLU A 245 -5.94 -8.61 11.65
N LEU A 246 -4.63 -8.51 11.90
CA LEU A 246 -4.08 -7.72 13.00
C LEU A 246 -4.39 -6.23 12.83
N TRP A 247 -4.28 -5.73 11.59
CA TRP A 247 -4.68 -4.37 11.24
C TRP A 247 -6.19 -4.16 11.48
N ARG A 248 -7.04 -5.06 10.99
CA ARG A 248 -8.51 -4.99 11.20
C ARG A 248 -8.92 -4.96 12.67
N LYS A 249 -8.17 -5.68 13.52
CA LYS A 249 -8.41 -5.73 14.97
C LYS A 249 -7.80 -4.56 15.72
N ALA A 250 -7.00 -3.74 15.05
CA ALA A 250 -6.20 -2.69 15.65
C ALA A 250 -5.32 -3.20 16.81
N ASP A 251 -4.78 -4.43 16.67
CA ASP A 251 -3.79 -4.97 17.60
C ASP A 251 -2.43 -4.35 17.29
N ASP A 252 -2.20 -3.16 17.84
CA ASP A 252 -1.03 -2.34 17.57
C ASP A 252 0.29 -3.04 17.89
N LYS A 253 0.33 -3.78 18.99
CA LYS A 253 1.54 -4.49 19.44
C LYS A 253 1.85 -5.71 18.56
N ALA A 254 0.86 -6.55 18.27
CA ALA A 254 1.07 -7.73 17.45
C ALA A 254 1.35 -7.33 16.00
N LEU A 255 0.65 -6.32 15.47
CA LEU A 255 0.88 -5.78 14.13
C LEU A 255 2.30 -5.23 13.99
N PHE A 256 2.77 -4.41 14.95
CA PHE A 256 4.13 -3.89 14.92
C PHE A 256 5.17 -5.00 14.94
N ASN A 257 5.01 -6.00 15.81
CA ASN A 257 5.93 -7.13 15.87
C ASN A 257 5.95 -7.91 14.54
N LYS A 258 4.80 -8.09 13.90
CA LYS A 258 4.71 -8.78 12.61
C LYS A 258 5.36 -7.98 11.47
N MET A 259 5.15 -6.66 11.44
CA MET A 259 5.69 -5.78 10.39
C MET A 259 7.17 -5.46 10.58
N ALA A 260 7.57 -5.16 11.82
CA ALA A 260 8.88 -4.60 12.13
C ALA A 260 9.86 -5.58 12.80
N GLY A 261 9.38 -6.68 13.39
CA GLY A 261 10.22 -7.57 14.18
C GLY A 261 11.38 -8.18 13.39
N GLU A 262 11.13 -8.69 12.20
CA GLU A 262 12.19 -9.20 11.33
C GLU A 262 13.10 -8.10 10.80
N LEU A 263 12.52 -6.97 10.38
CA LEU A 263 13.28 -5.81 9.89
C LEU A 263 14.27 -5.31 10.96
N GLN A 264 13.82 -5.19 12.20
CA GLN A 264 14.70 -4.76 13.30
C GLN A 264 15.83 -5.73 13.59
N ASN A 265 15.56 -7.02 13.52
CA ASN A 265 16.51 -8.06 13.90
C ASN A 265 17.45 -8.44 12.75
N LYS A 266 16.93 -8.65 11.55
CA LYS A 266 17.71 -9.08 10.38
C LYS A 266 18.24 -7.92 9.55
N TYR A 267 17.49 -6.81 9.46
CA TYR A 267 17.77 -5.67 8.58
C TYR A 267 17.69 -4.33 9.31
N PRO A 268 18.45 -4.14 10.41
CA PRO A 268 18.31 -2.94 11.26
C PRO A 268 18.57 -1.63 10.50
N LYS A 269 19.47 -1.62 9.53
CA LYS A 269 19.72 -0.44 8.70
C LYS A 269 18.57 -0.15 7.74
N LEU A 270 17.93 -1.18 7.19
CA LEU A 270 16.74 -1.00 6.36
C LEU A 270 15.59 -0.44 7.20
N TYR A 271 15.33 -1.03 8.38
CA TYR A 271 14.33 -0.49 9.32
C TYR A 271 14.61 0.97 9.68
N GLN A 272 15.89 1.30 9.94
CA GLN A 272 16.29 2.68 10.20
C GLN A 272 15.89 3.60 9.04
N ASN A 273 16.22 3.25 7.81
CA ASN A 273 15.96 4.08 6.64
C ASN A 273 14.46 4.20 6.30
N ILE A 274 13.73 3.07 6.26
CA ILE A 274 12.33 3.06 5.80
C ILE A 274 11.33 3.53 6.86
N ASN A 275 11.70 3.50 8.14
CA ASN A 275 10.80 3.86 9.23
C ASN A 275 11.35 5.00 10.11
N VAL A 276 12.46 4.76 10.80
CA VAL A 276 12.93 5.66 11.87
C VAL A 276 13.35 7.02 11.33
N ASP A 277 14.14 7.07 10.28
CA ASP A 277 14.65 8.32 9.71
C ASP A 277 13.52 9.15 9.07
N ARG A 278 12.56 8.48 8.44
CA ARG A 278 11.35 9.15 7.90
C ARG A 278 10.49 9.72 9.01
N ASN A 279 10.22 8.95 10.08
CA ASN A 279 9.48 9.44 11.25
C ASN A 279 10.16 10.66 11.88
N LYS A 280 11.49 10.63 12.01
CA LYS A 280 12.27 11.79 12.50
C LYS A 280 12.18 12.99 11.57
N ALA A 281 12.14 12.80 10.26
CA ALA A 281 11.99 13.88 9.29
C ALA A 281 10.58 14.49 9.31
N TRP A 282 9.55 13.69 9.57
CA TRP A 282 8.16 14.15 9.67
C TRP A 282 7.86 14.87 10.99
N LEU A 283 8.52 14.47 12.09
CA LEU A 283 8.24 14.99 13.43
C LEU A 283 8.27 16.52 13.54
N PRO A 284 9.26 17.25 12.97
CA PRO A 284 9.24 18.73 12.99
C PRO A 284 8.05 19.35 12.27
N LYS A 285 7.58 18.73 11.17
CA LYS A 285 6.39 19.19 10.45
C LYS A 285 5.13 19.02 11.28
N LEU A 286 4.96 17.83 11.88
CA LEU A 286 3.82 17.53 12.74
C LEU A 286 3.82 18.39 14.01
N ASP A 287 4.98 18.66 14.59
CA ASP A 287 5.16 19.56 15.74
C ASP A 287 4.81 21.03 15.37
N ALA A 288 5.13 21.46 14.15
CA ALA A 288 4.78 22.78 13.66
C ALA A 288 3.26 22.92 13.45
N LEU A 289 2.60 21.90 12.89
CA LEU A 289 1.15 21.90 12.71
C LEU A 289 0.37 21.98 14.03
N LEU A 290 0.88 21.33 15.10
CA LEU A 290 0.28 21.44 16.45
C LEU A 290 0.54 22.81 17.10
N LYS A 291 1.56 23.55 16.68
CA LYS A 291 1.91 24.86 17.22
C LYS A 291 1.39 26.02 16.39
N ASP A 292 0.76 25.71 15.26
CA ASP A 292 0.15 26.75 14.43
C ASP A 292 -1.12 27.27 15.11
N ASN A 293 -1.29 28.60 15.14
CA ASN A 293 -2.44 29.23 15.78
C ASN A 293 -3.70 29.21 14.91
N ASP A 294 -3.70 28.46 13.81
CA ASP A 294 -4.83 28.44 12.85
C ASP A 294 -6.05 27.67 13.39
N GLN A 295 -5.90 26.95 14.53
CA GLN A 295 -6.95 26.15 15.20
C GLN A 295 -7.54 25.03 14.29
N ASP A 296 -6.84 24.68 13.21
CA ASP A 296 -7.27 23.61 12.32
C ASP A 296 -6.96 22.23 12.91
N ASP A 297 -7.95 21.38 13.02
CA ASP A 297 -7.73 19.95 13.26
C ASP A 297 -7.28 19.27 11.95
N ILE A 298 -6.34 18.35 12.03
CA ILE A 298 -5.67 17.75 10.87
C ILE A 298 -5.74 16.24 10.94
N LEU A 299 -6.12 15.60 9.83
CA LEU A 299 -6.03 14.14 9.70
C LEU A 299 -4.74 13.75 8.96
N VAL A 300 -3.88 13.01 9.64
CA VAL A 300 -2.62 12.46 9.10
C VAL A 300 -2.81 10.97 8.82
N VAL A 301 -2.76 10.57 7.56
CA VAL A 301 -2.93 9.19 7.12
C VAL A 301 -1.60 8.65 6.61
N VAL A 302 -0.98 7.76 7.37
CA VAL A 302 0.33 7.18 7.06
C VAL A 302 0.34 5.67 7.34
N GLY A 303 1.25 4.93 6.74
CA GLY A 303 1.37 3.49 6.97
C GLY A 303 1.47 3.15 8.45
N SER A 304 0.75 2.12 8.88
CA SER A 304 0.61 1.76 10.30
C SER A 304 1.95 1.60 11.02
N MET A 305 2.98 1.09 10.34
CA MET A 305 4.31 0.90 10.95
C MET A 305 4.93 2.21 11.43
N HIS A 306 4.64 3.33 10.76
CA HIS A 306 5.14 4.66 11.14
C HIS A 306 4.57 5.18 12.46
N LEU A 307 3.40 4.71 12.86
CA LEU A 307 2.73 5.16 14.09
C LEU A 307 3.11 4.30 15.31
N LEU A 308 3.54 3.05 15.08
CA LEU A 308 3.65 2.01 16.10
C LEU A 308 5.07 1.88 16.67
N GLY A 309 5.16 1.29 17.87
CA GLY A 309 6.42 0.99 18.52
C GLY A 309 7.11 2.20 19.16
N LYS A 310 8.32 1.99 19.68
CA LYS A 310 9.11 3.04 20.36
C LYS A 310 9.57 4.15 19.42
N ASP A 311 9.82 3.80 18.16
CA ASP A 311 10.27 4.72 17.11
C ASP A 311 9.09 5.27 16.28
N GLY A 312 7.84 5.00 16.71
CA GLY A 312 6.63 5.47 16.05
C GLY A 312 6.31 6.93 16.35
N VAL A 313 5.69 7.61 15.40
CA VAL A 313 5.30 9.03 15.49
C VAL A 313 4.44 9.30 16.74
N VAL A 314 3.52 8.38 17.06
CA VAL A 314 2.67 8.47 18.28
C VAL A 314 3.51 8.58 19.53
N ASN A 315 4.54 7.73 19.67
CA ASN A 315 5.44 7.79 20.83
C ASN A 315 6.32 9.03 20.82
N MET A 316 6.84 9.43 19.65
CA MET A 316 7.68 10.62 19.51
C MET A 316 6.94 11.90 19.91
N LEU A 317 5.66 12.04 19.55
CA LEU A 317 4.84 13.19 19.94
C LEU A 317 4.51 13.15 21.44
N LYS A 318 4.26 11.97 22.00
CA LYS A 318 4.08 11.80 23.45
C LYS A 318 5.34 12.20 24.23
N GLU A 319 6.54 11.85 23.76
CA GLU A 319 7.81 12.24 24.36
C GLU A 319 8.07 13.76 24.28
N LYS A 320 7.49 14.44 23.29
CA LYS A 320 7.48 15.92 23.22
C LYS A 320 6.52 16.58 24.22
N GLY A 321 5.69 15.80 24.92
CA GLY A 321 4.79 16.28 25.96
C GLY A 321 3.35 16.52 25.51
N TYR A 322 2.99 16.18 24.26
CA TYR A 322 1.61 16.29 23.79
C TYR A 322 0.69 15.28 24.48
N LYS A 323 -0.58 15.66 24.65
CA LYS A 323 -1.62 14.73 25.08
C LYS A 323 -1.95 13.78 23.93
N VAL A 324 -1.84 12.48 24.15
CA VAL A 324 -2.08 11.43 23.14
C VAL A 324 -3.16 10.49 23.65
N GLU A 325 -4.26 10.39 22.91
CA GLU A 325 -5.42 9.55 23.23
C GLU A 325 -5.67 8.55 22.10
N ARG A 326 -5.91 7.28 22.44
CA ARG A 326 -6.34 6.27 21.47
C ARG A 326 -7.83 6.40 21.25
N ILE A 327 -8.27 6.55 19.99
CA ILE A 327 -9.66 6.48 19.58
C ILE A 327 -10.00 5.04 19.19
N LYS A 328 -11.16 4.54 19.65
CA LYS A 328 -11.62 3.16 19.41
C LYS A 328 -12.86 3.13 18.53
#